data_8a9cea2bd144b68dbe1b44b52feac12b
#
_entry.id   8a9cea2bd144b68dbe1b44b52feac12b
#
_cell.length_a   1.000
_cell.length_b   1.000
_cell.length_c   1.000
_cell.angle_alpha   90.00
_cell.angle_beta   90.00
_cell.angle_gamma   90.00
#
_symmetry.space_group_name_H-M   'P 1'
#
loop_
_entity.id
_entity.type
_entity.pdbx_description
1 polymer ?
#
loop_
_entity_poly.entity_id
_entity_poly.type
_entity_poly.pdbx_seq_one_letter_code
_entity_poly.pdbx_strand_id
1 'polypeptide(L)'
;MSERKEQGIYAAFDMGGTFIKASLMNDSGKTVKGTFGIFPACSDQAAERILNRITEILLHMLADCPDGALKGIGFSFPGPFDYENGISYIKGLNKYDALYGINIREEIAGRVDERAKAFRKACSFKILFENDASLFALGECCKNKELQNTSVLCLTLGTGVGSAFLREGRLLKEDKDIPRNGWIYCCSYKGRRVEDYLSRRGVIELARERHISIREPAALYGMAVQGNETARRIWGEFGKQAGEILSPFMERFGGKDLVLGGQIAKAAVFFLDELEKTAGNRYRVHVAAGQEDESVFQGIYRLLAQEG
;
A
#
# COMPACT_ATOMS: atom_id res chain seq x y z
N MET A 1 -31.50 -14.29 -26.96
CA MET A 1 -30.57 -14.92 -26.03
C MET A 1 -29.55 -13.84 -25.69
N SER A 2 -29.62 -13.21 -24.51
CA SER A 2 -28.61 -12.24 -24.10
C SER A 2 -27.32 -13.00 -23.78
N GLU A 3 -26.26 -12.69 -24.52
CA GLU A 3 -24.91 -13.12 -24.16
C GLU A 3 -24.65 -12.67 -22.73
N ARG A 4 -24.59 -13.62 -21.79
CA ARG A 4 -23.98 -13.34 -20.48
C ARG A 4 -22.52 -13.03 -20.78
N LYS A 5 -22.13 -11.73 -20.75
CA LYS A 5 -20.73 -11.36 -20.67
C LYS A 5 -20.13 -12.19 -19.55
N GLU A 6 -19.16 -13.04 -19.86
CA GLU A 6 -18.38 -13.74 -18.86
C GLU A 6 -17.81 -12.70 -17.91
N GLN A 7 -18.20 -12.77 -16.67
CA GLN A 7 -17.81 -11.80 -15.64
C GLN A 7 -16.36 -12.12 -15.27
N GLY A 8 -15.44 -11.24 -15.65
CA GLY A 8 -14.01 -11.39 -15.33
C GLY A 8 -13.78 -11.32 -13.84
N ILE A 9 -12.82 -12.12 -13.35
CA ILE A 9 -12.41 -12.21 -11.95
C ILE A 9 -10.94 -11.83 -11.85
N TYR A 10 -10.61 -11.03 -10.85
CA TYR A 10 -9.24 -10.63 -10.51
C TYR A 10 -8.93 -11.09 -9.10
N ALA A 11 -7.81 -11.76 -8.89
CA ALA A 11 -7.36 -12.16 -7.57
C ALA A 11 -6.41 -11.09 -7.00
N ALA A 12 -6.70 -10.59 -5.82
CA ALA A 12 -5.92 -9.57 -5.14
C ALA A 12 -5.31 -10.14 -3.86
N PHE A 13 -4.00 -9.95 -3.69
CA PHE A 13 -3.22 -10.41 -2.54
C PHE A 13 -2.47 -9.25 -1.90
N ASP A 14 -2.67 -9.03 -0.60
CA ASP A 14 -1.85 -8.14 0.21
C ASP A 14 -0.90 -8.97 1.08
N MET A 15 0.39 -8.93 0.76
CA MET A 15 1.43 -9.80 1.30
C MET A 15 2.08 -9.21 2.55
N GLY A 16 1.43 -9.35 3.69
CA GLY A 16 2.02 -8.99 4.98
C GLY A 16 3.02 -10.03 5.50
N GLY A 17 3.87 -9.64 6.46
CA GLY A 17 4.85 -10.57 7.05
C GLY A 17 4.22 -11.66 7.92
N THR A 18 3.11 -11.38 8.59
CA THR A 18 2.41 -12.33 9.47
C THR A 18 1.20 -12.96 8.78
N PHE A 19 0.46 -12.17 8.04
CA PHE A 19 -0.76 -12.59 7.35
C PHE A 19 -0.74 -12.15 5.89
N ILE A 20 -1.34 -12.97 5.04
CA ILE A 20 -1.76 -12.63 3.68
C ILE A 20 -3.24 -12.31 3.76
N LYS A 21 -3.65 -11.14 3.26
CA LYS A 21 -5.04 -10.83 3.00
C LYS A 21 -5.30 -11.07 1.52
N ALA A 22 -6.37 -11.76 1.19
CA ALA A 22 -6.69 -12.05 -0.20
C ALA A 22 -8.19 -11.96 -0.45
N SER A 23 -8.54 -11.59 -1.68
CA SER A 23 -9.93 -11.51 -2.13
C SER A 23 -10.01 -11.65 -3.65
N LEU A 24 -11.18 -12.06 -4.14
CA LEU A 24 -11.53 -11.91 -5.55
C LEU A 24 -12.26 -10.59 -5.77
N MET A 25 -11.97 -9.96 -6.90
CA MET A 25 -12.60 -8.73 -7.37
C MET A 25 -13.29 -9.01 -8.69
N ASN A 26 -14.46 -8.42 -8.93
CA ASN A 26 -15.16 -8.52 -10.20
C ASN A 26 -14.75 -7.41 -11.19
N ASP A 27 -15.27 -7.40 -12.41
CA ASP A 27 -14.99 -6.39 -13.45
C ASP A 27 -15.34 -4.95 -13.07
N SER A 28 -16.09 -4.73 -12.01
CA SER A 28 -16.38 -3.40 -11.47
C SER A 28 -15.45 -2.99 -10.31
N GLY A 29 -14.45 -3.81 -9.98
CA GLY A 29 -13.53 -3.59 -8.88
C GLY A 29 -14.15 -3.81 -7.50
N LYS A 30 -15.29 -4.50 -7.42
CA LYS A 30 -15.91 -4.83 -6.13
C LYS A 30 -15.46 -6.21 -5.66
N THR A 31 -15.21 -6.31 -4.35
CA THR A 31 -14.95 -7.60 -3.71
C THR A 31 -16.10 -8.58 -3.96
N VAL A 32 -15.78 -9.77 -4.41
CA VAL A 32 -16.75 -10.88 -4.55
C VAL A 32 -17.11 -11.37 -3.16
N LYS A 33 -18.41 -11.40 -2.85
CA LYS A 33 -18.90 -11.76 -1.52
C LYS A 33 -18.42 -13.15 -1.10
N GLY A 34 -17.86 -13.25 0.11
CA GLY A 34 -17.41 -14.51 0.70
C GLY A 34 -16.00 -14.94 0.31
N THR A 35 -15.28 -14.17 -0.54
CA THR A 35 -13.92 -14.53 -0.96
C THR A 35 -12.82 -13.83 -0.17
N PHE A 36 -13.13 -12.78 0.59
CA PHE A 36 -12.15 -12.13 1.45
C PHE A 36 -11.72 -13.08 2.58
N GLY A 37 -10.42 -13.23 2.75
CA GLY A 37 -9.83 -14.02 3.81
C GLY A 37 -8.52 -13.45 4.32
N ILE A 38 -8.18 -13.83 5.55
CA ILE A 38 -6.90 -13.53 6.21
C ILE A 38 -6.23 -14.87 6.52
N PHE A 39 -5.05 -15.08 6.00
CA PHE A 39 -4.34 -16.35 6.02
C PHE A 39 -2.95 -16.17 6.64
N PRO A 40 -2.42 -17.13 7.41
CA PRO A 40 -1.02 -17.12 7.84
C PRO A 40 -0.09 -17.02 6.63
N ALA A 41 0.87 -16.08 6.67
CA ALA A 41 1.78 -15.82 5.54
C ALA A 41 2.87 -16.89 5.40
N CYS A 42 3.23 -17.56 6.48
CA CYS A 42 4.36 -18.48 6.51
C CYS A 42 5.66 -17.85 5.97
N SER A 43 5.83 -16.54 6.17
CA SER A 43 6.87 -15.73 5.53
C SER A 43 8.30 -16.06 5.99
N ASP A 44 8.44 -16.78 7.09
CA ASP A 44 9.68 -17.30 7.69
C ASP A 44 10.03 -18.73 7.25
N GLN A 45 9.17 -19.34 6.44
CA GLN A 45 9.33 -20.72 5.97
C GLN A 45 10.16 -20.81 4.70
N ALA A 46 10.46 -22.04 4.24
CA ALA A 46 11.13 -22.28 2.96
C ALA A 46 10.31 -21.74 1.78
N ALA A 47 10.99 -21.33 0.71
CA ALA A 47 10.38 -20.75 -0.50
C ALA A 47 9.23 -21.59 -1.04
N GLU A 48 9.44 -22.90 -1.14
CA GLU A 48 8.42 -23.86 -1.60
C GLU A 48 7.12 -23.78 -0.78
N ARG A 49 7.24 -23.65 0.54
CA ARG A 49 6.07 -23.55 1.43
C ARG A 49 5.32 -22.24 1.25
N ILE A 50 6.04 -21.13 1.07
CA ILE A 50 5.46 -19.80 0.82
C ILE A 50 4.70 -19.80 -0.51
N LEU A 51 5.33 -20.28 -1.58
CA LEU A 51 4.75 -20.32 -2.92
C LEU A 51 3.53 -21.26 -2.99
N ASN A 52 3.61 -22.43 -2.35
CA ASN A 52 2.47 -23.34 -2.22
C ASN A 52 1.32 -22.68 -1.45
N ARG A 53 1.62 -21.93 -0.38
CA ARG A 53 0.60 -21.23 0.40
C ARG A 53 -0.17 -20.22 -0.43
N ILE A 54 0.53 -19.40 -1.24
CA ILE A 54 -0.09 -18.43 -2.15
C ILE A 54 -1.00 -19.17 -3.14
N THR A 55 -0.50 -20.27 -3.74
CA THR A 55 -1.25 -21.05 -4.72
C THR A 55 -2.49 -21.72 -4.09
N GLU A 56 -2.36 -22.27 -2.88
CA GLU A 56 -3.47 -22.87 -2.12
C GLU A 56 -4.60 -21.85 -1.86
N ILE A 57 -4.24 -20.64 -1.44
CA ILE A 57 -5.19 -19.54 -1.20
C ILE A 57 -5.92 -19.19 -2.49
N LEU A 58 -5.19 -19.00 -3.59
CA LEU A 58 -5.77 -18.68 -4.89
C LEU A 58 -6.77 -19.74 -5.34
N LEU A 59 -6.39 -21.01 -5.30
CA LEU A 59 -7.24 -22.11 -5.73
C LEU A 59 -8.48 -22.27 -4.84
N HIS A 60 -8.33 -22.05 -3.55
CA HIS A 60 -9.45 -22.05 -2.61
C HIS A 60 -10.47 -20.96 -2.97
N MET A 61 -10.00 -19.73 -3.25
CA MET A 61 -10.90 -18.64 -3.65
C MET A 61 -11.57 -18.88 -5.02
N LEU A 62 -10.90 -19.57 -5.92
CA LEU A 62 -11.40 -19.86 -7.27
C LEU A 62 -12.30 -21.10 -7.34
N ALA A 63 -12.47 -21.85 -6.26
CA ALA A 63 -13.17 -23.15 -6.28
C ALA A 63 -14.58 -23.07 -6.88
N ASP A 64 -15.32 -22.00 -6.58
CA ASP A 64 -16.69 -21.79 -7.03
C ASP A 64 -16.80 -20.84 -8.25
N CYS A 65 -15.65 -20.45 -8.83
CA CYS A 65 -15.64 -19.56 -10.00
C CYS A 65 -15.79 -20.35 -11.32
N PRO A 66 -16.47 -19.78 -12.33
CA PRO A 66 -16.53 -20.37 -13.67
C PRO A 66 -15.13 -20.56 -14.28
N ASP A 67 -15.02 -21.56 -15.15
CA ASP A 67 -13.80 -21.82 -15.91
C ASP A 67 -13.46 -20.62 -16.81
N GLY A 68 -12.18 -20.22 -16.83
CA GLY A 68 -11.71 -19.09 -17.65
C GLY A 68 -12.07 -17.70 -17.11
N ALA A 69 -12.73 -17.60 -15.95
CA ALA A 69 -13.11 -16.30 -15.36
C ALA A 69 -11.91 -15.48 -14.87
N LEU A 70 -10.79 -16.11 -14.47
CA LEU A 70 -9.60 -15.41 -13.96
C LEU A 70 -8.92 -14.60 -15.07
N LYS A 71 -8.85 -13.29 -14.90
CA LYS A 71 -8.23 -12.33 -15.83
C LYS A 71 -6.87 -11.81 -15.33
N GLY A 72 -6.64 -11.83 -14.04
CA GLY A 72 -5.37 -11.37 -13.47
C GLY A 72 -5.22 -11.68 -12.00
N ILE A 73 -3.97 -11.72 -11.56
CA ILE A 73 -3.55 -11.86 -10.17
C ILE A 73 -2.67 -10.67 -9.84
N GLY A 74 -3.01 -9.90 -8.82
CA GLY A 74 -2.22 -8.76 -8.39
C GLY A 74 -1.75 -8.91 -6.95
N PHE A 75 -0.53 -8.48 -6.72
CA PHE A 75 0.13 -8.58 -5.42
C PHE A 75 0.57 -7.21 -4.92
N SER A 76 0.13 -6.85 -3.73
CA SER A 76 0.84 -5.92 -2.86
C SER A 76 2.01 -6.68 -2.25
N PHE A 77 3.25 -6.38 -2.63
CA PHE A 77 4.40 -7.13 -2.15
C PHE A 77 5.42 -6.21 -1.47
N PRO A 78 5.94 -6.58 -0.28
CA PRO A 78 6.94 -5.75 0.40
C PRO A 78 8.25 -5.72 -0.38
N GLY A 79 8.97 -4.59 -0.28
CA GLY A 79 10.32 -4.47 -0.86
C GLY A 79 11.44 -4.87 0.11
N PRO A 80 12.67 -5.00 -0.43
CA PRO A 80 13.10 -4.75 -1.81
C PRO A 80 12.59 -5.77 -2.82
N PHE A 81 12.04 -5.30 -3.94
CA PHE A 81 11.40 -6.15 -4.95
C PHE A 81 11.51 -5.51 -6.34
N ASP A 82 11.76 -6.30 -7.37
CA ASP A 82 11.64 -5.90 -8.76
C ASP A 82 10.20 -6.12 -9.21
N TYR A 83 9.38 -5.07 -9.11
CA TYR A 83 7.95 -5.13 -9.39
C TYR A 83 7.66 -5.38 -10.88
N GLU A 84 8.57 -4.94 -11.77
CA GLU A 84 8.42 -5.14 -13.21
C GLU A 84 8.63 -6.61 -13.60
N ASN A 85 9.67 -7.25 -13.06
CA ASN A 85 10.02 -8.64 -13.39
C ASN A 85 9.42 -9.66 -12.42
N GLY A 86 8.93 -9.25 -11.26
CA GLY A 86 8.35 -10.13 -10.24
C GLY A 86 9.40 -10.87 -9.40
N ILE A 87 10.58 -10.27 -9.19
CA ILE A 87 11.71 -10.91 -8.49
C ILE A 87 11.88 -10.30 -7.09
N SER A 88 11.92 -11.15 -6.06
CA SER A 88 12.17 -10.72 -4.69
C SER A 88 13.66 -10.51 -4.41
N TYR A 89 14.00 -9.37 -3.81
CA TYR A 89 15.32 -9.08 -3.26
C TYR A 89 15.31 -8.86 -1.75
N ILE A 90 14.28 -9.40 -1.08
CA ILE A 90 14.14 -9.30 0.38
C ILE A 90 15.20 -10.18 1.04
N LYS A 91 15.98 -9.58 1.97
CA LYS A 91 17.03 -10.27 2.73
C LYS A 91 17.22 -9.61 4.09
N GLY A 92 17.28 -10.40 5.15
CA GLY A 92 17.56 -9.92 6.51
C GLY A 92 16.40 -9.18 7.17
N LEU A 93 15.17 -9.35 6.69
CA LEU A 93 13.96 -8.75 7.26
C LEU A 93 13.13 -9.73 8.09
N ASN A 94 13.59 -10.98 8.26
CA ASN A 94 12.88 -12.07 8.94
C ASN A 94 11.47 -12.33 8.35
N LYS A 95 11.27 -11.98 7.10
CA LYS A 95 10.06 -12.27 6.33
C LYS A 95 10.42 -12.38 4.85
N TYR A 96 9.97 -13.43 4.21
CA TYR A 96 10.21 -13.68 2.78
C TYR A 96 11.68 -13.79 2.37
N ASP A 97 12.62 -13.92 3.30
CA ASP A 97 14.06 -14.02 3.03
C ASP A 97 14.37 -15.23 2.13
N ALA A 98 13.59 -16.31 2.27
CA ALA A 98 13.74 -17.51 1.44
C ALA A 98 13.36 -17.29 -0.04
N LEU A 99 12.67 -16.20 -0.37
CA LEU A 99 12.31 -15.85 -1.76
C LEU A 99 13.39 -15.01 -2.47
N TYR A 100 14.53 -14.72 -1.82
CA TYR A 100 15.59 -13.91 -2.42
C TYR A 100 16.08 -14.47 -3.77
N GLY A 101 16.01 -13.66 -4.82
CA GLY A 101 16.40 -14.01 -6.18
C GLY A 101 15.40 -14.87 -6.95
N ILE A 102 14.27 -15.22 -6.37
CA ILE A 102 13.23 -16.02 -7.02
C ILE A 102 12.30 -15.11 -7.85
N ASN A 103 12.03 -15.52 -9.09
CA ASN A 103 10.98 -14.93 -9.91
C ASN A 103 9.61 -15.50 -9.49
N ILE A 104 8.93 -14.77 -8.61
CA ILE A 104 7.63 -15.20 -8.05
C ILE A 104 6.56 -15.26 -9.14
N ARG A 105 6.63 -14.38 -10.16
CA ARG A 105 5.69 -14.42 -11.28
C ARG A 105 5.72 -15.75 -12.00
N GLU A 106 6.90 -16.22 -12.40
CA GLU A 106 7.08 -17.49 -13.09
C GLU A 106 6.67 -18.68 -12.23
N GLU A 107 7.06 -18.67 -10.95
CA GLU A 107 6.72 -19.72 -10.00
C GLU A 107 5.21 -19.85 -9.79
N ILE A 108 4.49 -18.75 -9.61
CA ILE A 108 3.04 -18.78 -9.44
C ILE A 108 2.36 -19.15 -10.75
N ALA A 109 2.80 -18.61 -11.89
CA ALA A 109 2.25 -18.98 -13.21
C ALA A 109 2.36 -20.49 -13.46
N GLY A 110 3.56 -21.08 -13.25
CA GLY A 110 3.80 -22.51 -13.44
C GLY A 110 2.92 -23.39 -12.54
N ARG A 111 2.78 -23.03 -11.26
CA ARG A 111 1.97 -23.77 -10.29
C ARG A 111 0.46 -23.70 -10.62
N VAL A 112 -0.01 -22.54 -11.08
CA VAL A 112 -1.40 -22.38 -11.51
C VAL A 112 -1.67 -23.17 -12.79
N ASP A 113 -0.76 -23.12 -13.77
CA ASP A 113 -0.89 -23.86 -15.04
C ASP A 113 -0.89 -25.38 -14.83
N GLU A 114 -0.03 -25.92 -13.99
CA GLU A 114 -0.01 -27.33 -13.66
C GLU A 114 -1.34 -27.81 -13.07
N ARG A 115 -1.89 -27.02 -12.13
CA ARG A 115 -3.17 -27.35 -11.49
C ARG A 115 -4.36 -27.05 -12.40
N ALA A 116 -4.31 -26.00 -13.23
CA ALA A 116 -5.33 -25.73 -14.24
C ALA A 116 -5.43 -26.83 -15.29
N LYS A 117 -4.30 -27.44 -15.69
CA LYS A 117 -4.30 -28.63 -16.58
C LYS A 117 -5.03 -29.81 -15.96
N ALA A 118 -4.87 -30.02 -14.63
CA ALA A 118 -5.60 -31.06 -13.90
C ALA A 118 -7.12 -30.83 -13.89
N PHE A 119 -7.57 -29.55 -14.00
CA PHE A 119 -8.98 -29.18 -14.06
C PHE A 119 -9.48 -28.86 -15.48
N ARG A 120 -8.70 -29.10 -16.52
CA ARG A 120 -9.00 -28.79 -17.95
C ARG A 120 -9.32 -27.31 -18.22
N LYS A 121 -8.70 -26.39 -17.48
CA LYS A 121 -8.92 -24.95 -17.59
C LYS A 121 -7.71 -24.28 -18.23
N ALA A 122 -7.86 -23.82 -19.48
CA ALA A 122 -6.88 -22.90 -20.06
C ALA A 122 -7.22 -21.47 -19.60
N CYS A 123 -6.35 -20.83 -18.86
CA CYS A 123 -6.51 -19.44 -18.45
C CYS A 123 -5.34 -18.61 -18.98
N SER A 124 -5.66 -17.54 -19.71
CA SER A 124 -4.70 -16.47 -19.97
C SER A 124 -4.95 -15.38 -18.94
N PHE A 125 -4.03 -15.18 -18.00
CA PHE A 125 -4.13 -14.17 -16.95
C PHE A 125 -2.80 -13.45 -16.78
N LYS A 126 -2.87 -12.21 -16.28
CA LYS A 126 -1.68 -11.42 -15.95
C LYS A 126 -1.33 -11.62 -14.48
N ILE A 127 -0.03 -11.55 -14.15
CA ILE A 127 0.44 -11.48 -12.77
C ILE A 127 1.23 -10.19 -12.61
N LEU A 128 0.74 -9.29 -11.75
CA LEU A 128 1.36 -7.99 -11.51
C LEU A 128 1.69 -7.82 -10.03
N PHE A 129 2.76 -7.07 -9.78
CA PHE A 129 3.25 -6.75 -8.45
C PHE A 129 3.40 -5.25 -8.31
N GLU A 130 3.08 -4.74 -7.13
CA GLU A 130 3.34 -3.35 -6.79
C GLU A 130 3.53 -3.21 -5.27
N ASN A 131 4.11 -2.11 -4.85
CA ASN A 131 4.30 -1.78 -3.45
C ASN A 131 2.99 -1.30 -2.80
N ASP A 132 2.86 -1.54 -1.50
CA ASP A 132 1.68 -1.24 -0.70
C ASP A 132 1.24 0.23 -0.77
N ALA A 133 2.18 1.18 -0.66
CA ALA A 133 1.86 2.60 -0.72
C ALA A 133 1.39 3.05 -2.12
N SER A 134 1.96 2.49 -3.19
CA SER A 134 1.54 2.72 -4.56
C SER A 134 0.11 2.21 -4.80
N LEU A 135 -0.18 1.01 -4.30
CA LEU A 135 -1.52 0.41 -4.42
C LEU A 135 -2.54 1.15 -3.56
N PHE A 136 -2.17 1.54 -2.34
CA PHE A 136 -3.02 2.39 -1.51
C PHE A 136 -3.38 3.70 -2.25
N ALA A 137 -2.40 4.35 -2.86
CA ALA A 137 -2.61 5.59 -3.60
C ALA A 137 -3.52 5.42 -4.82
N LEU A 138 -3.33 4.35 -5.61
CA LEU A 138 -4.22 4.00 -6.73
C LEU A 138 -5.64 3.76 -6.25
N GLY A 139 -5.81 3.06 -5.13
CA GLY A 139 -7.10 2.78 -4.53
C GLY A 139 -7.82 4.03 -4.04
N GLU A 140 -7.11 4.95 -3.37
CA GLU A 140 -7.69 6.22 -2.94
C GLU A 140 -8.14 7.07 -4.15
N CYS A 141 -7.36 7.10 -5.23
CA CYS A 141 -7.78 7.73 -6.47
C CYS A 141 -9.02 7.05 -7.09
N CYS A 142 -9.19 5.74 -6.96
CA CYS A 142 -10.38 5.05 -7.44
C CYS A 142 -11.63 5.43 -6.64
N LYS A 143 -11.51 5.56 -5.33
CA LYS A 143 -12.62 5.90 -4.42
C LYS A 143 -13.01 7.37 -4.51
N ASN A 144 -12.07 8.27 -4.75
CA ASN A 144 -12.30 9.71 -4.84
C ASN A 144 -12.05 10.23 -6.26
N LYS A 145 -13.14 10.56 -6.97
CA LYS A 145 -13.08 11.06 -8.35
C LYS A 145 -12.33 12.40 -8.49
N GLU A 146 -12.30 13.23 -7.45
CA GLU A 146 -11.57 14.49 -7.46
C GLU A 146 -10.06 14.27 -7.60
N LEU A 147 -9.53 13.19 -7.00
CA LEU A 147 -8.12 12.83 -7.08
C LEU A 147 -7.71 12.30 -8.46
N GLN A 148 -8.68 11.82 -9.27
CA GLN A 148 -8.38 11.21 -10.58
C GLN A 148 -7.88 12.22 -11.62
N ASN A 149 -8.15 13.51 -11.45
CA ASN A 149 -7.84 14.55 -12.44
C ASN A 149 -6.80 15.56 -11.92
N THR A 150 -6.08 15.23 -10.86
CA THR A 150 -5.12 16.15 -10.23
C THR A 150 -3.75 15.48 -10.05
N SER A 151 -2.79 16.28 -9.52
CA SER A 151 -1.48 15.81 -9.08
C SER A 151 -1.53 15.51 -7.59
N VAL A 152 -1.37 14.25 -7.21
CA VAL A 152 -1.55 13.74 -5.85
C VAL A 152 -0.23 13.20 -5.30
N LEU A 153 0.17 13.63 -4.10
CA LEU A 153 1.13 12.92 -3.27
C LEU A 153 0.35 12.10 -2.23
N CYS A 154 0.58 10.82 -2.20
CA CYS A 154 -0.02 9.92 -1.23
C CYS A 154 1.03 9.38 -0.27
N LEU A 155 0.69 9.34 1.02
CA LEU A 155 1.56 8.84 2.10
C LEU A 155 0.84 7.79 2.93
N THR A 156 1.56 6.74 3.27
CA THR A 156 1.19 5.80 4.33
C THR A 156 2.14 5.96 5.51
N LEU A 157 1.63 6.44 6.64
CA LEU A 157 2.39 6.75 7.84
C LEU A 157 2.15 5.67 8.91
N GLY A 158 3.18 4.87 9.17
CA GLY A 158 3.09 3.72 10.07
C GLY A 158 4.44 3.33 10.67
N THR A 159 4.79 2.05 10.65
CA THR A 159 6.12 1.55 11.06
C THR A 159 7.23 2.24 10.27
N GLY A 160 7.02 2.40 8.95
CA GLY A 160 7.82 3.21 8.04
C GLY A 160 6.97 4.29 7.38
N VAL A 161 7.51 4.89 6.32
CA VAL A 161 6.85 5.89 5.47
C VAL A 161 6.79 5.36 4.05
N GLY A 162 5.57 5.01 3.61
CA GLY A 162 5.32 4.74 2.20
C GLY A 162 4.89 6.02 1.48
N SER A 163 5.21 6.14 0.19
CA SER A 163 4.80 7.29 -0.62
C SER A 163 4.61 6.90 -2.07
N ALA A 164 3.68 7.60 -2.73
CA ALA A 164 3.43 7.47 -4.15
C ALA A 164 2.97 8.80 -4.74
N PHE A 165 3.40 9.08 -5.96
CA PHE A 165 3.02 10.26 -6.73
C PHE A 165 2.12 9.81 -7.87
N LEU A 166 0.98 10.50 -8.03
CA LEU A 166 0.05 10.25 -9.12
C LEU A 166 -0.25 11.54 -9.88
N ARG A 167 -0.38 11.43 -11.19
CA ARG A 167 -0.89 12.49 -12.05
C ARG A 167 -2.02 11.92 -12.89
N GLU A 168 -3.19 12.56 -12.84
CA GLU A 168 -4.37 12.10 -13.56
C GLU A 168 -4.71 10.62 -13.32
N GLY A 169 -4.63 10.18 -12.04
CA GLY A 169 -4.91 8.82 -11.61
C GLY A 169 -3.89 7.75 -12.08
N ARG A 170 -2.73 8.18 -12.62
CA ARG A 170 -1.63 7.30 -13.04
C ARG A 170 -0.46 7.43 -12.09
N LEU A 171 0.07 6.28 -11.68
CA LEU A 171 1.25 6.20 -10.84
C LEU A 171 2.49 6.68 -11.60
N LEU A 172 3.29 7.52 -10.95
CA LEU A 172 4.57 7.99 -11.46
C LEU A 172 5.71 7.35 -10.67
N LYS A 173 6.66 6.75 -11.38
CA LYS A 173 7.88 6.15 -10.81
C LYS A 173 9.13 6.87 -11.29
N GLU A 174 9.10 7.35 -12.52
CA GLU A 174 10.20 8.04 -13.19
C GLU A 174 9.69 9.39 -13.73
N ASP A 175 9.96 10.44 -13.00
CA ASP A 175 9.69 11.82 -13.40
C ASP A 175 10.78 12.71 -12.74
N LYS A 176 11.24 13.75 -13.44
CA LYS A 176 12.30 14.66 -12.96
C LYS A 176 11.92 15.41 -11.69
N ASP A 177 10.62 15.55 -11.42
CA ASP A 177 10.08 16.34 -10.33
C ASP A 177 9.71 15.52 -9.09
N ILE A 178 9.94 14.21 -9.12
CA ILE A 178 9.73 13.31 -7.99
C ILE A 178 11.01 12.54 -7.63
N PRO A 179 11.15 12.02 -6.41
CA PRO A 179 12.19 11.07 -6.06
C PRO A 179 12.05 9.78 -6.88
N ARG A 180 13.17 9.08 -7.08
CA ARG A 180 13.17 7.77 -7.77
C ARG A 180 12.11 6.84 -7.18
N ASN A 181 11.31 6.21 -8.02
CA ASN A 181 10.17 5.35 -7.67
C ASN A 181 9.09 6.05 -6.82
N GLY A 182 9.11 7.37 -6.70
CA GLY A 182 8.21 8.11 -5.80
C GLY A 182 8.52 7.94 -4.31
N TRP A 183 9.69 7.44 -3.92
CA TRP A 183 10.03 7.12 -2.54
C TRP A 183 10.68 8.29 -1.80
N ILE A 184 9.91 8.96 -0.93
CA ILE A 184 10.43 10.04 -0.11
C ILE A 184 11.12 9.56 1.18
N TYR A 185 10.83 8.34 1.64
CA TYR A 185 11.32 7.82 2.93
C TYR A 185 12.84 7.88 3.08
N CYS A 186 13.58 7.66 1.99
CA CYS A 186 15.04 7.67 1.96
C CYS A 186 15.65 9.04 1.66
N CYS A 187 14.83 10.05 1.35
CA CYS A 187 15.30 11.41 1.12
C CYS A 187 15.84 12.03 2.41
N SER A 188 16.78 12.97 2.27
CA SER A 188 17.40 13.64 3.41
C SER A 188 16.58 14.85 3.87
N TYR A 189 16.40 14.97 5.19
CA TYR A 189 15.87 16.16 5.84
C TYR A 189 16.66 16.40 7.13
N LYS A 190 17.26 17.59 7.30
CA LYS A 190 18.08 17.98 8.46
C LYS A 190 19.13 16.93 8.84
N GLY A 191 19.79 16.31 7.83
CA GLY A 191 20.87 15.34 8.02
C GLY A 191 20.42 13.91 8.35
N ARG A 192 19.12 13.63 8.41
CA ARG A 192 18.54 12.30 8.63
C ARG A 192 17.55 11.98 7.50
N ARG A 193 17.04 10.75 7.45
CA ARG A 193 16.01 10.36 6.46
C ARG A 193 14.64 10.91 6.86
N VAL A 194 13.81 11.19 5.88
CA VAL A 194 12.38 11.53 6.09
C VAL A 194 11.68 10.51 6.97
N GLU A 195 11.98 9.22 6.78
CA GLU A 195 11.42 8.14 7.62
C GLU A 195 11.73 8.30 9.11
N ASP A 196 12.88 8.85 9.45
CA ASP A 196 13.26 9.06 10.86
C ASP A 196 12.36 10.07 11.58
N TYR A 197 11.65 10.90 10.81
CA TYR A 197 10.73 11.93 11.31
C TYR A 197 9.27 11.54 11.21
N LEU A 198 8.84 10.99 10.07
CA LEU A 198 7.43 10.79 9.76
C LEU A 198 6.91 9.37 10.05
N SER A 199 7.78 8.48 10.57
CA SER A 199 7.37 7.13 10.97
C SER A 199 7.04 7.02 12.46
N ARG A 200 6.60 5.80 12.86
CA ARG A 200 6.47 5.41 14.26
C ARG A 200 7.66 5.83 15.12
N ARG A 201 8.89 5.66 14.62
CA ARG A 201 10.12 6.04 15.31
C ARG A 201 10.19 7.53 15.56
N GLY A 202 9.85 8.35 14.58
CA GLY A 202 9.82 9.81 14.70
C GLY A 202 8.85 10.29 15.79
N VAL A 203 7.64 9.74 15.82
CA VAL A 203 6.64 10.06 16.87
C VAL A 203 7.15 9.68 18.26
N ILE A 204 7.77 8.50 18.41
CA ILE A 204 8.34 8.05 19.69
C ILE A 204 9.50 8.99 20.13
N GLU A 205 10.34 9.42 19.20
CA GLU A 205 11.46 10.33 19.49
C GLU A 205 10.95 11.70 19.93
N LEU A 206 9.98 12.29 19.24
CA LEU A 206 9.33 13.54 19.66
C LEU A 206 8.71 13.44 21.06
N ALA A 207 8.05 12.34 21.37
CA ALA A 207 7.49 12.11 22.70
C ALA A 207 8.59 12.04 23.78
N ARG A 208 9.70 11.35 23.49
CA ARG A 208 10.85 11.24 24.39
C ARG A 208 11.51 12.59 24.67
N GLU A 209 11.64 13.43 23.66
CA GLU A 209 12.18 14.80 23.80
C GLU A 209 11.32 15.68 24.72
N ARG A 210 10.05 15.35 24.86
CA ARG A 210 9.10 16.00 25.78
C ARG A 210 8.87 15.20 27.07
N HIS A 211 9.80 14.29 27.41
CA HIS A 211 9.76 13.44 28.61
C HIS A 211 8.52 12.54 28.71
N ILE A 212 7.88 12.21 27.58
CA ILE A 212 6.80 11.22 27.49
C ILE A 212 7.38 9.91 26.94
N SER A 213 7.29 8.84 27.74
CA SER A 213 7.72 7.50 27.32
C SER A 213 6.55 6.71 26.75
N ILE A 214 6.61 6.40 25.46
CA ILE A 214 5.64 5.55 24.76
C ILE A 214 6.36 4.45 23.98
N ARG A 215 5.66 3.35 23.72
CA ARG A 215 6.14 2.27 22.84
C ARG A 215 5.53 2.35 21.44
N GLU A 216 4.35 2.96 21.35
CA GLU A 216 3.57 3.05 20.12
C GLU A 216 2.89 4.43 19.99
N PRO A 217 2.77 5.00 18.78
CA PRO A 217 2.05 6.26 18.54
C PRO A 217 0.59 6.25 19.05
N ALA A 218 -0.04 5.08 19.05
CA ALA A 218 -1.40 4.93 19.57
C ALA A 218 -1.54 5.33 21.05
N ALA A 219 -0.50 5.13 21.88
CA ALA A 219 -0.49 5.58 23.27
C ALA A 219 -0.51 7.12 23.36
N LEU A 220 0.30 7.80 22.54
CA LEU A 220 0.30 9.27 22.48
C LEU A 220 -1.05 9.81 21.97
N TYR A 221 -1.64 9.14 20.96
CA TYR A 221 -2.98 9.48 20.48
C TYR A 221 -4.02 9.36 21.60
N GLY A 222 -4.01 8.26 22.36
CA GLY A 222 -4.93 8.05 23.49
C GLY A 222 -4.79 9.15 24.56
N MET A 223 -3.57 9.56 24.89
CA MET A 223 -3.30 10.67 25.81
C MET A 223 -3.87 11.99 25.26
N ALA A 224 -3.69 12.29 23.99
CA ALA A 224 -4.21 13.51 23.36
C ALA A 224 -5.75 13.54 23.35
N VAL A 225 -6.40 12.40 23.09
CA VAL A 225 -7.86 12.25 23.17
C VAL A 225 -8.37 12.51 24.60
N GLN A 226 -7.65 12.05 25.62
CA GLN A 226 -7.97 12.28 27.03
C GLN A 226 -7.69 13.72 27.51
N GLY A 227 -7.25 14.61 26.63
CA GLY A 227 -7.02 16.02 26.94
C GLY A 227 -5.62 16.36 27.42
N ASN A 228 -4.64 15.45 27.30
CA ASN A 228 -3.25 15.74 27.66
C ASN A 228 -2.65 16.78 26.70
N GLU A 229 -2.43 17.99 27.20
CA GLU A 229 -1.94 19.14 26.44
C GLU A 229 -0.52 18.91 25.88
N THR A 230 0.34 18.18 26.60
CA THR A 230 1.69 17.86 26.11
C THR A 230 1.63 16.91 24.94
N ALA A 231 0.75 15.88 24.99
CA ALA A 231 0.55 14.96 23.87
C ALA A 231 -0.01 15.67 22.64
N ARG A 232 -0.95 16.61 22.83
CA ARG A 232 -1.48 17.44 21.71
C ARG A 232 -0.40 18.31 21.08
N ARG A 233 0.45 18.93 21.89
CA ARG A 233 1.59 19.72 21.41
C ARG A 233 2.59 18.89 20.62
N ILE A 234 2.89 17.66 21.06
CA ILE A 234 3.77 16.75 20.32
C ILE A 234 3.19 16.42 18.95
N TRP A 235 1.89 16.14 18.85
CA TRP A 235 1.24 15.94 17.55
C TRP A 235 1.31 17.21 16.68
N GLY A 236 1.12 18.40 17.23
CA GLY A 236 1.31 19.66 16.51
C GLY A 236 2.73 19.82 15.97
N GLU A 237 3.76 19.48 16.77
CA GLU A 237 5.15 19.46 16.30
C GLU A 237 5.38 18.46 15.18
N PHE A 238 4.78 17.27 15.27
CA PHE A 238 4.78 16.29 14.17
C PHE A 238 4.15 16.87 12.90
N GLY A 239 3.01 17.54 13.01
CA GLY A 239 2.34 18.21 11.89
C GLY A 239 3.20 19.28 11.25
N LYS A 240 3.85 20.11 12.06
CA LYS A 240 4.82 21.11 11.60
C LYS A 240 5.98 20.47 10.84
N GLN A 241 6.60 19.42 11.39
CA GLN A 241 7.67 18.70 10.70
C GLN A 241 7.18 18.09 9.38
N ALA A 242 5.99 17.50 9.38
CA ALA A 242 5.39 16.96 8.15
C ALA A 242 5.20 18.06 7.09
N GLY A 243 4.68 19.22 7.47
CA GLY A 243 4.55 20.36 6.57
C GLY A 243 5.88 20.83 5.99
N GLU A 244 6.92 20.98 6.83
CA GLU A 244 8.29 21.36 6.39
C GLU A 244 8.90 20.34 5.43
N ILE A 245 8.69 19.03 5.68
CA ILE A 245 9.23 17.94 4.86
C ILE A 245 8.50 17.82 3.54
N LEU A 246 7.16 17.90 3.54
CA LEU A 246 6.35 17.58 2.37
C LEU A 246 6.24 18.75 1.37
N SER A 247 6.31 19.99 1.85
CA SER A 247 6.16 21.18 0.99
C SER A 247 7.12 21.21 -0.20
N PRO A 248 8.43 20.95 -0.06
CA PRO A 248 9.34 20.94 -1.19
C PRO A 248 9.00 19.89 -2.26
N PHE A 249 8.52 18.72 -1.84
CA PHE A 249 8.09 17.67 -2.79
C PHE A 249 6.81 18.09 -3.52
N MET A 250 5.83 18.60 -2.79
CA MET A 250 4.58 19.09 -3.37
C MET A 250 4.79 20.23 -4.35
N GLU A 251 5.63 21.21 -4.01
CA GLU A 251 5.97 22.34 -4.86
C GLU A 251 6.66 21.91 -6.15
N ARG A 252 7.70 21.10 -6.03
CA ARG A 252 8.46 20.61 -7.19
C ARG A 252 7.60 19.74 -8.11
N PHE A 253 6.76 18.88 -7.55
CA PHE A 253 5.84 18.02 -8.30
C PHE A 253 4.64 18.78 -8.90
N GLY A 254 4.33 19.98 -8.40
CA GLY A 254 3.09 20.71 -8.72
C GLY A 254 1.86 20.04 -8.12
N GLY A 255 2.02 19.39 -6.95
CA GLY A 255 0.97 18.68 -6.26
C GLY A 255 -0.18 19.59 -5.84
N LYS A 256 -1.41 19.10 -5.98
CA LYS A 256 -2.65 19.81 -5.58
C LYS A 256 -3.30 19.14 -4.37
N ASP A 257 -3.13 17.85 -4.24
CA ASP A 257 -3.75 17.03 -3.21
C ASP A 257 -2.69 16.20 -2.48
N LEU A 258 -2.81 16.15 -1.15
CA LEU A 258 -2.04 15.32 -0.27
C LEU A 258 -2.98 14.31 0.39
N VAL A 259 -2.73 13.02 0.22
CA VAL A 259 -3.50 11.95 0.86
C VAL A 259 -2.67 11.33 1.97
N LEU A 260 -3.22 11.25 3.18
CA LEU A 260 -2.59 10.67 4.35
C LEU A 260 -3.33 9.40 4.78
N GLY A 261 -2.65 8.27 4.77
CA GLY A 261 -3.11 6.99 5.28
C GLY A 261 -2.15 6.39 6.31
N GLY A 262 -2.45 5.17 6.75
CA GLY A 262 -1.68 4.46 7.75
C GLY A 262 -2.08 4.78 9.20
N GLN A 263 -1.50 4.05 10.13
CA GLN A 263 -1.93 4.08 11.54
C GLN A 263 -1.69 5.45 12.21
N ILE A 264 -0.66 6.19 11.80
CA ILE A 264 -0.36 7.54 12.34
C ILE A 264 -1.38 8.55 11.84
N ALA A 265 -1.92 8.39 10.63
CA ALA A 265 -2.94 9.27 10.08
C ALA A 265 -4.24 9.30 10.91
N LYS A 266 -4.49 8.29 11.77
CA LYS A 266 -5.59 8.31 12.74
C LYS A 266 -5.51 9.48 13.74
N ALA A 267 -4.31 9.98 13.97
CA ALA A 267 -4.08 11.14 14.83
C ALA A 267 -4.14 12.48 14.09
N ALA A 268 -4.57 12.51 12.81
CA ALA A 268 -4.59 13.73 11.97
C ALA A 268 -5.33 14.88 12.62
N VAL A 269 -6.40 14.63 13.36
CA VAL A 269 -7.16 15.65 14.12
C VAL A 269 -6.28 16.51 15.06
N PHE A 270 -5.11 16.03 15.45
CA PHE A 270 -4.19 16.74 16.34
C PHE A 270 -2.99 17.36 15.64
N PHE A 271 -2.74 17.04 14.35
CA PHE A 271 -1.57 17.54 13.65
C PHE A 271 -1.87 18.20 12.29
N LEU A 272 -3.07 18.03 11.77
CA LEU A 272 -3.42 18.51 10.43
C LEU A 272 -3.33 20.03 10.32
N ASP A 273 -3.87 20.76 11.29
CA ASP A 273 -3.86 22.23 11.28
C ASP A 273 -2.43 22.80 11.20
N GLU A 274 -1.49 22.23 11.97
CA GLU A 274 -0.09 22.67 11.93
C GLU A 274 0.62 22.24 10.64
N LEU A 275 0.27 21.09 10.08
CA LEU A 275 0.76 20.67 8.76
C LEU A 275 0.30 21.65 7.68
N GLU A 276 -1.00 21.92 7.58
CA GLU A 276 -1.57 22.84 6.57
C GLU A 276 -1.03 24.25 6.70
N LYS A 277 -0.98 24.78 7.91
CA LYS A 277 -0.41 26.11 8.22
C LYS A 277 1.05 26.19 7.79
N THR A 278 1.86 25.18 8.12
CA THR A 278 3.29 25.14 7.78
C THR A 278 3.49 25.01 6.28
N ALA A 279 2.61 24.28 5.61
CA ALA A 279 2.55 24.16 4.15
C ALA A 279 1.97 25.41 3.45
N GLY A 280 1.51 26.43 4.20
CA GLY A 280 0.93 27.65 3.67
C GLY A 280 -0.44 27.45 3.05
N ASN A 281 -1.20 26.44 3.42
CA ASN A 281 -2.55 26.09 2.92
C ASN A 281 -2.60 25.98 1.38
N ARG A 282 -1.52 25.48 0.76
CA ARG A 282 -1.35 25.47 -0.71
C ARG A 282 -1.94 24.24 -1.40
N TYR A 283 -2.25 23.18 -0.65
CA TYR A 283 -2.83 21.96 -1.18
C TYR A 283 -3.95 21.44 -0.28
N ARG A 284 -4.85 20.66 -0.87
CA ARG A 284 -5.94 20.01 -0.14
C ARG A 284 -5.40 18.75 0.53
N VAL A 285 -5.72 18.57 1.80
CA VAL A 285 -5.31 17.36 2.54
C VAL A 285 -6.52 16.45 2.75
N HIS A 286 -6.36 15.19 2.36
CA HIS A 286 -7.34 14.13 2.52
C HIS A 286 -6.81 13.09 3.50
N VAL A 287 -7.60 12.73 4.49
CA VAL A 287 -7.23 11.71 5.48
C VAL A 287 -8.03 10.43 5.22
N ALA A 288 -7.32 9.36 4.87
CA ALA A 288 -7.89 8.06 4.50
C ALA A 288 -7.47 6.98 5.52
N ALA A 289 -7.64 7.28 6.82
CA ALA A 289 -7.25 6.38 7.87
C ALA A 289 -8.33 5.33 8.16
N GLY A 290 -7.91 4.08 8.33
CA GLY A 290 -8.78 2.96 8.76
C GLY A 290 -9.43 2.17 7.62
N GLN A 291 -9.12 2.47 6.36
CA GLN A 291 -9.61 1.75 5.17
C GLN A 291 -8.48 1.30 4.26
N GLU A 292 -7.29 1.13 4.81
CA GLU A 292 -6.07 0.84 4.03
C GLU A 292 -6.20 -0.45 3.23
N ASP A 293 -6.78 -1.50 3.82
CA ASP A 293 -6.97 -2.80 3.15
C ASP A 293 -7.86 -2.68 1.91
N GLU A 294 -8.99 -1.98 2.04
CA GLU A 294 -9.90 -1.77 0.92
C GLU A 294 -9.21 -0.97 -0.19
N SER A 295 -8.44 0.06 0.17
CA SER A 295 -7.69 0.87 -0.79
C SER A 295 -6.63 0.06 -1.51
N VAL A 296 -5.89 -0.82 -0.82
CA VAL A 296 -4.90 -1.69 -1.44
C VAL A 296 -5.58 -2.63 -2.45
N PHE A 297 -6.70 -3.25 -2.13
CA PHE A 297 -7.42 -4.12 -3.07
C PHE A 297 -7.96 -3.35 -4.28
N GLN A 298 -8.52 -2.15 -4.08
CA GLN A 298 -8.94 -1.29 -5.18
C GLN A 298 -7.75 -0.88 -6.07
N GLY A 299 -6.60 -0.62 -5.46
CA GLY A 299 -5.36 -0.32 -6.17
C GLY A 299 -4.85 -1.50 -6.99
N ILE A 300 -4.90 -2.72 -6.45
CA ILE A 300 -4.55 -3.95 -7.18
C ILE A 300 -5.48 -4.13 -8.39
N TYR A 301 -6.78 -3.98 -8.20
CA TYR A 301 -7.73 -4.04 -9.30
C TYR A 301 -7.42 -2.98 -10.37
N ARG A 302 -7.17 -1.74 -9.97
CA ARG A 302 -6.84 -0.64 -10.89
C ARG A 302 -5.58 -0.93 -11.69
N LEU A 303 -4.53 -1.44 -11.04
CA LEU A 303 -3.29 -1.86 -11.69
C LEU A 303 -3.56 -2.91 -12.78
N LEU A 304 -4.32 -3.96 -12.46
CA LEU A 304 -4.67 -5.03 -13.39
C LEU A 304 -5.55 -4.55 -14.56
N ALA A 305 -6.48 -3.64 -14.30
CA ALA A 305 -7.43 -3.13 -15.30
C ALA A 305 -6.83 -2.06 -16.22
N GLN A 306 -5.78 -1.35 -15.80
CA GLN A 306 -5.13 -0.31 -16.65
C GLN A 306 -4.20 -0.88 -17.72
N GLU A 307 -3.67 -2.08 -17.51
CA GLU A 307 -2.78 -2.76 -18.47
C GLU A 307 -3.53 -3.72 -19.40
N GLY A 308 -4.84 -3.56 -19.48
CA GLY A 308 -5.77 -4.33 -20.32
C GLY A 308 -6.08 -3.68 -21.67
#